data_59f62676e5c7ebfb78fd80dd8c1cfa60
#
_entry.id   59f62676e5c7ebfb78fd80dd8c1cfa60
#
_cell.length_a   1.000
_cell.length_b   1.000
_cell.length_c   1.000
_cell.angle_alpha   90.00
_cell.angle_beta   90.00
_cell.angle_gamma   90.00
#
_symmetry.space_group_name_H-M   'P 1'
#
loop_
_entity.id
_entity.type
_entity.pdbx_description
1 polymer ?
#
loop_
_entity_poly.entity_id
_entity_poly.type
_entity_poly.pdbx_seq_one_letter_code
_entity_poly.pdbx_strand_id
1 'polypeptide(L)'
;MPVDPASSIVHALKYEGWTAVATEMARRLARLSWPRDIVDERAALIPVPLASARKRQRGYNQSALIARELGVLWRVSVWEDVIARTRETSSQTRLTPEQRLDNVAGSFCVMAEKRGELRGAHVVLVDDVVTTAATLNTCAKVLYESGARIISCVTFGRAHASGDRL
;
A
#
# COMPACT_ATOMS: atom_id res chain seq x y z
N MET A 1 27.70 8.03 0.64
CA MET A 1 26.50 8.64 1.21
C MET A 1 25.92 7.68 2.22
N PRO A 2 25.63 8.08 3.46
CA PRO A 2 24.95 7.17 4.38
C PRO A 2 23.61 6.79 3.78
N VAL A 3 23.38 5.49 3.60
CA VAL A 3 22.11 4.95 3.13
C VAL A 3 21.14 5.14 4.29
N ASP A 4 20.02 5.83 4.03
CA ASP A 4 18.96 5.97 5.04
C ASP A 4 18.51 4.58 5.52
N PRO A 5 18.51 4.32 6.84
CA PRO A 5 18.13 3.01 7.38
C PRO A 5 16.77 2.51 6.89
N ALA A 6 15.80 3.41 6.68
CA ALA A 6 14.49 3.05 6.16
C ALA A 6 14.57 2.53 4.71
N SER A 7 15.42 3.12 3.88
CA SER A 7 15.66 2.65 2.51
C SER A 7 16.28 1.25 2.49
N SER A 8 17.23 0.97 3.37
CA SER A 8 17.86 -0.36 3.50
C SER A 8 16.85 -1.42 3.93
N ILE A 9 15.99 -1.12 4.89
CA ILE A 9 14.93 -2.01 5.37
C ILE A 9 13.94 -2.35 4.24
N VAL A 10 13.50 -1.34 3.50
CA VAL A 10 12.59 -1.53 2.36
C VAL A 10 13.28 -2.32 1.24
N HIS A 11 14.57 -2.09 1.00
CA HIS A 11 15.34 -2.84 0.02
C HIS A 11 15.43 -4.33 0.39
N ALA A 12 15.77 -4.64 1.64
CA ALA A 12 15.84 -6.00 2.16
C ALA A 12 14.51 -6.74 2.00
N LEU A 13 13.38 -6.08 2.32
CA LEU A 13 12.06 -6.63 2.10
C LEU A 13 11.74 -6.83 0.61
N LYS A 14 12.17 -5.94 -0.29
CA LYS A 14 11.82 -6.00 -1.71
C LYS A 14 12.68 -6.97 -2.52
N TYR A 15 13.94 -7.10 -2.18
CA TYR A 15 14.93 -7.73 -3.08
C TYR A 15 15.74 -8.85 -2.46
N GLU A 16 15.82 -8.92 -1.12
CA GLU A 16 16.63 -9.91 -0.41
C GLU A 16 15.80 -11.04 0.24
N GLY A 17 14.47 -10.97 0.12
CA GLY A 17 13.58 -12.00 0.67
C GLY A 17 13.46 -11.98 2.19
N TRP A 18 13.87 -10.90 2.85
CA TRP A 18 13.81 -10.79 4.31
C TRP A 18 12.40 -10.45 4.80
N THR A 19 11.50 -11.43 4.69
CA THR A 19 10.08 -11.24 5.06
C THR A 19 9.87 -10.91 6.54
N ALA A 20 10.77 -11.37 7.43
CA ALA A 20 10.74 -11.03 8.85
C ALA A 20 10.81 -9.52 9.15
N VAL A 21 11.36 -8.74 8.21
CA VAL A 21 11.41 -7.28 8.32
C VAL A 21 10.01 -6.67 8.32
N ALA A 22 9.02 -7.30 7.68
CA ALA A 22 7.63 -6.83 7.67
C ALA A 22 7.04 -6.74 9.09
N THR A 23 7.40 -7.66 9.99
CA THR A 23 6.98 -7.63 11.40
C THR A 23 7.49 -6.38 12.12
N GLU A 24 8.76 -6.01 11.92
CA GLU A 24 9.33 -4.81 12.55
C GLU A 24 8.74 -3.52 11.94
N MET A 25 8.51 -3.51 10.61
CA MET A 25 7.82 -2.41 9.95
C MET A 25 6.42 -2.21 10.52
N ALA A 26 5.65 -3.29 10.67
CA ALA A 26 4.31 -3.26 11.25
C ALA A 26 4.31 -2.79 12.71
N ARG A 27 5.28 -3.22 13.53
CA ARG A 27 5.42 -2.75 14.92
C ARG A 27 5.64 -1.24 14.99
N ARG A 28 6.44 -0.67 14.09
CA ARG A 28 6.66 0.78 14.02
C ARG A 28 5.41 1.51 13.58
N LEU A 29 4.72 1.00 12.57
CA LEU A 29 3.45 1.56 12.10
C LEU A 29 2.36 1.50 13.18
N ALA A 30 2.32 0.44 13.98
CA ALA A 30 1.35 0.29 15.06
C ALA A 30 1.50 1.34 16.18
N ARG A 31 2.67 1.99 16.27
CA ARG A 31 2.93 3.06 17.26
C ARG A 31 2.51 4.45 16.76
N LEU A 32 2.08 4.59 15.51
CA LEU A 32 1.58 5.85 15.01
C LEU A 32 0.32 6.27 15.78
N SER A 33 0.28 7.53 16.17
CA SER A 33 -0.92 8.12 16.78
C SER A 33 -1.97 8.37 15.70
N TRP A 34 -3.11 7.72 15.84
CA TRP A 34 -4.26 7.89 14.94
C TRP A 34 -5.39 8.59 15.67
N PRO A 35 -6.20 9.42 15.00
CA PRO A 35 -7.44 9.92 15.55
C PRO A 35 -8.34 8.76 16.01
N ARG A 36 -9.05 8.93 17.12
CA ARG A 36 -9.84 7.85 17.74
C ARG A 36 -10.96 7.36 16.81
N ASP A 37 -11.64 8.27 16.13
CA ASP A 37 -12.67 7.96 15.16
C ASP A 37 -12.17 7.02 14.04
N ILE A 38 -10.95 7.25 13.55
CA ILE A 38 -10.31 6.35 12.58
C ILE A 38 -10.05 4.97 13.19
N VAL A 39 -9.57 4.93 14.45
CA VAL A 39 -9.28 3.66 15.14
C VAL A 39 -10.54 2.84 15.37
N ASP A 40 -11.61 3.50 15.78
CA ASP A 40 -12.86 2.82 16.17
C ASP A 40 -13.68 2.37 14.95
N GLU A 41 -13.60 3.08 13.84
CA GLU A 41 -14.43 2.83 12.65
C GLU A 41 -13.77 1.98 11.56
N ARG A 42 -12.43 1.75 11.62
CA ARG A 42 -11.74 0.99 10.57
C ARG A 42 -12.23 -0.45 10.49
N ALA A 43 -12.75 -0.83 9.33
CA ALA A 43 -13.28 -2.16 9.09
C ALA A 43 -12.19 -3.15 8.65
N ALA A 44 -11.24 -2.69 7.81
CA ALA A 44 -10.20 -3.56 7.27
C ALA A 44 -8.94 -2.80 6.83
N LEU A 45 -7.84 -3.55 6.77
CA LEU A 45 -6.61 -3.17 6.08
C LEU A 45 -6.64 -3.76 4.68
N ILE A 46 -6.36 -2.95 3.67
CA ILE A 46 -6.30 -3.36 2.27
C ILE A 46 -4.88 -3.13 1.75
N PRO A 47 -4.09 -4.17 1.50
CA PRO A 47 -2.76 -4.01 0.93
C PRO A 47 -2.84 -3.56 -0.53
N VAL A 48 -1.99 -2.62 -0.93
CA VAL A 48 -1.83 -2.24 -2.33
C VAL A 48 -1.35 -3.45 -3.14
N PRO A 49 -2.07 -3.83 -4.22
CA PRO A 49 -1.70 -5.02 -4.98
C PRO A 49 -0.44 -4.81 -5.81
N LEU A 50 0.46 -5.79 -5.78
CA LEU A 50 1.66 -5.82 -6.60
C LEU A 50 1.32 -6.30 -8.01
N ALA A 51 2.06 -5.80 -9.02
CA ALA A 51 1.94 -6.30 -10.39
C ALA A 51 2.24 -7.80 -10.47
N SER A 52 1.49 -8.55 -11.29
CA SER A 52 1.59 -10.02 -11.37
C SER A 52 2.99 -10.51 -11.71
N ALA A 53 3.71 -9.83 -12.62
CA ALA A 53 5.09 -10.15 -12.95
C ALA A 53 6.01 -9.99 -11.73
N ARG A 54 5.86 -8.92 -10.97
CA ARG A 54 6.65 -8.68 -9.75
C ARG A 54 6.29 -9.66 -8.63
N LYS A 55 5.02 -10.02 -8.51
CA LYS A 55 4.57 -11.03 -7.53
C LYS A 55 5.18 -12.40 -7.85
N ARG A 56 5.21 -12.80 -9.13
CA ARG A 56 5.88 -14.04 -9.56
C ARG A 56 7.38 -14.02 -9.30
N GLN A 57 8.05 -12.91 -9.63
CA GLN A 57 9.50 -12.76 -9.42
C GLN A 57 9.87 -12.75 -7.94
N ARG A 58 9.08 -12.10 -7.10
CA ARG A 58 9.38 -11.87 -5.68
C ARG A 58 8.83 -12.98 -4.78
N GLY A 59 7.79 -13.69 -5.22
CA GLY A 59 7.09 -14.73 -4.45
C GLY A 59 6.03 -14.21 -3.48
N TYR A 60 6.02 -12.90 -3.17
CA TYR A 60 5.09 -12.29 -2.22
C TYR A 60 4.79 -10.82 -2.55
N ASN A 61 3.74 -10.30 -1.92
CA ASN A 61 3.42 -8.88 -1.91
C ASN A 61 3.85 -8.27 -0.57
N GLN A 62 4.82 -7.35 -0.58
CA GLN A 62 5.35 -6.72 0.63
C GLN A 62 4.28 -5.96 1.42
N SER A 63 3.38 -5.25 0.73
CA SER A 63 2.29 -4.52 1.37
C SER A 63 1.32 -5.48 2.07
N ALA A 64 1.10 -6.69 1.53
CA ALA A 64 0.28 -7.73 2.16
C ALA A 64 0.97 -8.31 3.41
N LEU A 65 2.29 -8.54 3.38
CA LEU A 65 3.02 -8.98 4.57
C LEU A 65 2.90 -7.96 5.70
N ILE A 66 3.13 -6.67 5.41
CA ILE A 66 2.99 -5.59 6.39
C ILE A 66 1.54 -5.52 6.91
N ALA A 67 0.55 -5.61 6.03
CA ALA A 67 -0.86 -5.54 6.41
C ALA A 67 -1.28 -6.69 7.33
N ARG A 68 -0.81 -7.92 7.08
CA ARG A 68 -1.09 -9.08 7.95
C ARG A 68 -0.55 -8.88 9.36
N GLU A 69 0.72 -8.49 9.49
CA GLU A 69 1.35 -8.22 10.78
C GLU A 69 0.65 -7.06 11.50
N LEU A 70 0.34 -5.99 10.79
CA LEU A 70 -0.35 -4.84 11.33
C LEU A 70 -1.80 -5.17 11.75
N GLY A 71 -2.47 -6.04 10.99
CA GLY A 71 -3.82 -6.54 11.29
C GLY A 71 -3.87 -7.29 12.62
N VAL A 72 -2.86 -8.11 12.90
CA VAL A 72 -2.72 -8.78 14.21
C VAL A 72 -2.54 -7.75 15.33
N LEU A 73 -1.64 -6.77 15.16
CA LEU A 73 -1.35 -5.76 16.17
C LEU A 73 -2.55 -4.83 16.44
N TRP A 74 -3.29 -4.48 15.41
CA TRP A 74 -4.45 -3.59 15.51
C TRP A 74 -5.76 -4.34 15.73
N ARG A 75 -5.77 -5.67 15.65
CA ARG A 75 -6.97 -6.52 15.70
C ARG A 75 -8.00 -6.12 14.64
N VAL A 76 -7.52 -5.87 13.41
CA VAL A 76 -8.31 -5.46 12.26
C VAL A 76 -8.16 -6.49 11.15
N SER A 77 -9.25 -6.84 10.49
CA SER A 77 -9.26 -7.76 9.36
C SER A 77 -8.39 -7.27 8.21
N VAL A 78 -7.79 -8.19 7.47
CA VAL A 78 -7.01 -7.88 6.26
C VAL A 78 -7.77 -8.42 5.04
N TRP A 79 -8.15 -7.53 4.12
CA TRP A 79 -8.85 -7.87 2.89
C TRP A 79 -7.89 -7.78 1.71
N GLU A 80 -7.22 -8.88 1.38
CA GLU A 80 -6.16 -8.92 0.38
C GLU A 80 -6.66 -8.98 -1.07
N ASP A 81 -7.89 -9.43 -1.27
CA ASP A 81 -8.51 -9.73 -2.55
C ASP A 81 -9.54 -8.67 -3.00
N VAL A 82 -9.60 -7.53 -2.32
CA VAL A 82 -10.54 -6.45 -2.65
C VAL A 82 -10.12 -5.68 -3.90
N ILE A 83 -8.83 -5.36 -4.02
CA ILE A 83 -8.29 -4.64 -5.16
C ILE A 83 -7.43 -5.58 -6.01
N ALA A 84 -7.72 -5.63 -7.29
CA ALA A 84 -6.88 -6.28 -8.28
C ALA A 84 -6.16 -5.25 -9.15
N ARG A 85 -4.92 -5.59 -9.58
CA ARG A 85 -4.20 -4.81 -10.60
C ARG A 85 -4.51 -5.39 -11.96
N THR A 86 -5.12 -4.57 -12.84
CA THR A 86 -5.64 -5.00 -14.16
C THR A 86 -4.60 -4.92 -15.27
N ARG A 87 -3.56 -4.09 -15.11
CA ARG A 87 -2.51 -3.89 -16.12
C ARG A 87 -1.12 -4.04 -15.52
N GLU A 88 -0.24 -4.69 -16.27
CA GLU A 88 1.20 -4.64 -16.00
C GLU A 88 1.71 -3.27 -16.49
N THR A 89 1.98 -2.38 -15.54
CA THR A 89 2.62 -1.11 -15.86
C THR A 89 4.13 -1.32 -15.99
N SER A 90 4.75 -0.70 -17.02
CA SER A 90 6.19 -0.74 -17.22
C SER A 90 6.99 -0.26 -15.98
N SER A 91 8.24 -0.70 -15.87
CA SER A 91 9.10 -0.34 -14.73
C SER A 91 9.19 1.18 -14.55
N GLN A 92 8.81 1.67 -13.35
CA GLN A 92 8.70 3.10 -13.02
C GLN A 92 10.05 3.81 -12.82
N THR A 93 11.18 3.10 -12.95
CA THR A 93 12.50 3.64 -12.60
C THR A 93 12.99 4.76 -13.53
N ARG A 94 12.36 4.96 -14.69
CA ARG A 94 12.73 5.98 -15.69
C ARG A 94 11.63 6.97 -16.08
N LEU A 95 10.47 6.94 -15.37
CA LEU A 95 9.32 7.78 -15.71
C LEU A 95 9.35 9.12 -14.94
N THR A 96 8.93 10.21 -15.61
CA THR A 96 8.66 11.50 -14.94
C THR A 96 7.49 11.36 -13.95
N PRO A 97 7.29 12.32 -13.01
CA PRO A 97 6.14 12.31 -12.10
C PRO A 97 4.80 12.27 -12.84
N GLU A 98 4.63 13.02 -13.93
CA GLU A 98 3.41 13.04 -14.75
C GLU A 98 3.20 11.69 -15.44
N GLN A 99 4.23 11.12 -16.06
CA GLN A 99 4.16 9.80 -16.68
C GLN A 99 3.85 8.69 -15.67
N ARG A 100 4.20 8.85 -14.38
CA ARG A 100 3.80 7.91 -13.31
C ARG A 100 2.31 8.00 -13.01
N LEU A 101 1.73 9.19 -13.04
CA LEU A 101 0.28 9.39 -12.87
C LEU A 101 -0.50 8.71 -14.00
N ASP A 102 -0.13 8.94 -15.24
CA ASP A 102 -0.80 8.36 -16.42
C ASP A 102 -0.64 6.84 -16.48
N ASN A 103 0.54 6.34 -16.12
CA ASN A 103 0.84 4.90 -16.12
C ASN A 103 0.04 4.11 -15.05
N VAL A 104 -0.42 4.78 -14.00
CA VAL A 104 -1.19 4.17 -12.92
C VAL A 104 -2.70 4.33 -13.12
N ALA A 105 -3.14 5.31 -13.93
CA ALA A 105 -4.54 5.54 -14.22
C ALA A 105 -5.18 4.29 -14.86
N GLY A 106 -6.28 3.77 -14.28
CA GLY A 106 -6.97 2.58 -14.75
C GLY A 106 -6.24 1.24 -14.53
N SER A 107 -5.15 1.24 -13.73
CA SER A 107 -4.39 0.02 -13.43
C SER A 107 -4.98 -0.83 -12.31
N PHE A 108 -6.02 -0.36 -11.63
CA PHE A 108 -6.64 -1.05 -10.52
C PHE A 108 -8.15 -1.12 -10.69
N CYS A 109 -8.74 -2.20 -10.18
CA CYS A 109 -10.20 -2.32 -10.05
C CYS A 109 -10.53 -3.02 -8.71
N VAL A 110 -11.77 -2.78 -8.23
CA VAL A 110 -12.34 -3.55 -7.11
C VAL A 110 -13.01 -4.79 -7.68
N MET A 111 -12.74 -5.93 -7.05
CA MET A 111 -13.37 -7.20 -7.39
C MET A 111 -14.89 -7.11 -7.14
N ALA A 112 -15.69 -7.55 -8.11
CA ALA A 112 -17.14 -7.34 -8.10
C ALA A 112 -17.82 -7.93 -6.86
N GLU A 113 -17.38 -9.11 -6.44
CA GLU A 113 -17.86 -9.83 -5.26
C GLU A 113 -17.55 -9.13 -3.92
N LYS A 114 -16.58 -8.20 -3.93
CA LYS A 114 -16.13 -7.46 -2.73
C LYS A 114 -16.80 -6.10 -2.54
N ARG A 115 -17.55 -5.64 -3.52
CA ARG A 115 -18.21 -4.33 -3.44
C ARG A 115 -19.21 -4.22 -2.28
N GLY A 116 -19.88 -5.33 -1.92
CA GLY A 116 -20.81 -5.36 -0.79
C GLY A 116 -20.13 -5.07 0.54
N GLU A 117 -18.92 -5.61 0.74
CA GLU A 117 -18.13 -5.42 1.96
C GLU A 117 -17.61 -3.97 2.10
N LEU A 118 -17.39 -3.28 0.98
CA LEU A 118 -16.91 -1.89 0.95
C LEU A 118 -17.99 -0.86 1.28
N ARG A 119 -19.27 -1.20 1.14
CA ARG A 119 -20.34 -0.22 1.23
C ARG A 119 -20.41 0.44 2.61
N GLY A 120 -20.12 1.73 2.65
CA GLY A 120 -20.07 2.53 3.89
C GLY A 120 -18.87 2.25 4.80
N ALA A 121 -17.97 1.33 4.41
CA ALA A 121 -16.83 0.95 5.22
C ALA A 121 -15.77 2.07 5.30
N HIS A 122 -15.06 2.12 6.44
CA HIS A 122 -13.78 2.80 6.57
C HIS A 122 -12.68 1.76 6.39
N VAL A 123 -11.83 1.95 5.40
CA VAL A 123 -10.72 1.05 5.09
C VAL A 123 -9.37 1.77 5.14
N VAL A 124 -8.32 1.02 5.46
CA VAL A 124 -6.96 1.54 5.52
C VAL A 124 -6.11 0.88 4.45
N LEU A 125 -5.68 1.67 3.44
CA LEU A 125 -4.70 1.21 2.44
C LEU A 125 -3.32 1.09 3.08
N VAL A 126 -2.66 -0.04 2.85
CA VAL A 126 -1.32 -0.33 3.34
C VAL A 126 -0.35 -0.44 2.18
N ASP A 127 0.74 0.33 2.21
CA ASP A 127 1.83 0.22 1.24
C ASP A 127 3.19 0.34 1.96
N ASP A 128 4.28 -0.08 1.31
CA ASP A 128 5.62 -0.01 1.90
C ASP A 128 6.22 1.40 1.82
N VAL A 129 6.18 2.02 0.66
CA VAL A 129 6.79 3.35 0.42
C VAL A 129 5.94 4.19 -0.51
N VAL A 130 5.64 5.40 -0.08
CA VAL A 130 5.05 6.41 -0.94
C VAL A 130 6.13 7.26 -1.61
N THR A 131 5.96 7.51 -2.92
CA THR A 131 6.76 8.48 -3.69
C THR A 131 5.89 9.69 -4.08
N THR A 132 5.19 9.61 -5.20
CA THR A 132 4.24 10.62 -5.69
C THR A 132 2.81 10.40 -5.19
N ALA A 133 2.56 9.38 -4.37
CA ALA A 133 1.23 8.91 -3.97
C ALA A 133 0.30 8.47 -5.13
N ALA A 134 0.77 8.42 -6.38
CA ALA A 134 -0.06 8.07 -7.54
C ALA A 134 -0.77 6.72 -7.37
N THR A 135 -0.06 5.70 -6.88
CA THR A 135 -0.61 4.37 -6.62
C THR A 135 -1.69 4.41 -5.55
N LEU A 136 -1.42 5.05 -4.41
CA LEU A 136 -2.38 5.18 -3.32
C LEU A 136 -3.63 5.94 -3.75
N ASN A 137 -3.46 7.08 -4.46
CA ASN A 137 -4.58 7.87 -4.95
C ASN A 137 -5.46 7.08 -5.92
N THR A 138 -4.85 6.28 -6.82
CA THR A 138 -5.63 5.46 -7.76
C THR A 138 -6.36 4.33 -7.04
N CYS A 139 -5.72 3.67 -6.08
CA CYS A 139 -6.38 2.66 -5.25
C CYS A 139 -7.52 3.28 -4.40
N ALA A 140 -7.28 4.44 -3.80
CA ALA A 140 -8.31 5.15 -3.03
C ALA A 140 -9.50 5.54 -3.90
N LYS A 141 -9.25 6.02 -5.12
CA LYS A 141 -10.31 6.37 -6.08
C LYS A 141 -11.23 5.18 -6.38
N VAL A 142 -10.66 4.02 -6.75
CA VAL A 142 -11.48 2.84 -7.09
C VAL A 142 -12.23 2.28 -5.88
N LEU A 143 -11.68 2.38 -4.67
CA LEU A 143 -12.37 2.02 -3.44
C LEU A 143 -13.55 2.95 -3.15
N TYR A 144 -13.35 4.27 -3.26
CA TYR A 144 -14.39 5.27 -3.06
C TYR A 144 -15.53 5.10 -4.07
N GLU A 145 -15.21 4.97 -5.35
CA GLU A 145 -16.18 4.72 -6.42
C GLU A 145 -16.93 3.38 -6.24
N SER A 146 -16.37 2.45 -5.47
CA SER A 146 -16.98 1.15 -5.13
C SER A 146 -17.74 1.16 -3.81
N GLY A 147 -17.87 2.33 -3.14
CA GLY A 147 -18.74 2.53 -2.00
C GLY A 147 -18.06 2.65 -0.64
N ALA A 148 -16.73 2.63 -0.56
CA ALA A 148 -16.04 2.94 0.69
C ALA A 148 -16.32 4.39 1.11
N ARG A 149 -16.62 4.60 2.40
CA ARG A 149 -16.95 5.93 2.95
C ARG A 149 -15.70 6.74 3.30
N ILE A 150 -14.73 6.09 3.93
CA ILE A 150 -13.46 6.69 4.33
C ILE A 150 -12.32 5.78 3.90
N ILE A 151 -11.29 6.37 3.32
CA ILE A 151 -10.05 5.68 2.96
C ILE A 151 -8.89 6.40 3.65
N SER A 152 -8.28 5.73 4.62
CA SER A 152 -7.04 6.15 5.23
C SER A 152 -5.88 5.42 4.57
N CYS A 153 -4.66 5.96 4.65
CA CYS A 153 -3.47 5.33 4.10
C CYS A 153 -2.38 5.25 5.17
N VAL A 154 -1.66 4.14 5.19
CA VAL A 154 -0.46 3.97 5.99
C VAL A 154 0.68 3.44 5.14
N THR A 155 1.86 4.08 5.28
CA THR A 155 3.09 3.66 4.59
C THR A 155 4.27 3.70 5.56
N PHE A 156 5.21 2.77 5.40
CA PHE A 156 6.39 2.72 6.25
C PHE A 156 7.38 3.85 5.96
N GLY A 157 7.48 4.25 4.70
CA GLY A 157 8.42 5.30 4.31
C GLY A 157 7.90 6.21 3.21
N ARG A 158 8.54 7.38 3.11
CA ARG A 158 8.39 8.29 1.98
C ARG A 158 9.74 8.43 1.27
N ALA A 159 9.78 8.08 0.00
CA ALA A 159 10.95 8.37 -0.83
C ALA A 159 10.80 9.78 -1.40
N HIS A 160 11.86 10.60 -1.26
CA HIS A 160 11.92 11.90 -1.91
C HIS A 160 11.92 11.72 -3.43
N ALA A 161 11.06 12.44 -4.13
CA ALA A 161 11.20 12.58 -5.57
C ALA A 161 12.53 13.34 -5.84
N SER A 162 13.30 12.88 -6.85
CA SER A 162 14.54 13.55 -7.25
C SER A 162 14.20 14.99 -7.67
N GLY A 163 14.37 15.95 -6.78
CA GLY A 163 13.99 17.36 -7.00
C GLY A 163 13.55 18.10 -5.72
N ASP A 164 13.11 17.42 -4.69
CA ASP A 164 12.82 18.03 -3.38
C ASP A 164 14.15 18.31 -2.66
N ARG A 165 14.78 19.44 -2.98
CA ARG A 165 15.77 20.08 -2.11
C ARG A 165 14.99 21.00 -1.16
N LEU A 166 15.08 20.71 0.16
CA LEU A 166 14.81 21.68 1.20
C LEU A 166 15.81 22.81 1.12
#